data_ad9af52e3ee78f63f794fe1166856be3
#
_entry.id   ad9af52e3ee78f63f794fe1166856be3
#
_cell.length_a   1.000
_cell.length_b   1.000
_cell.length_c   1.000
_cell.angle_alpha   90.00
_cell.angle_beta   90.00
_cell.angle_gamma   90.00
#
_symmetry.space_group_name_H-M   'P 1'
#
loop_
_entity.id
_entity.type
_entity.pdbx_description
1 polymer ?
#
loop_
_entity_poly.entity_id
_entity_poly.type
_entity_poly.pdbx_seq_one_letter_code
_entity_poly.pdbx_strand_id
1 'polypeptide(L)'
;SRRSGVPVHADDGKISINFWLTPDEANLNSETGGLTFWKERVPIRFFGESPDEKSKIMQKMIDDPAADPFVVPYGGNKVALFESRLLHKTNEVDFKDGYENRRVNLTILYGRPLQHH
;
A
#
# COMPACT_ATOMS: atom_id res chain seq x y z
N SER A 1 -10.45 -12.33 12.69
CA SER A 1 -11.45 -11.40 12.16
C SER A 1 -11.00 -10.85 10.81
N ARG A 2 -11.82 -11.00 9.81
CA ARG A 2 -11.52 -10.52 8.47
C ARG A 2 -11.90 -9.07 8.30
N ARG A 3 -11.05 -8.34 7.59
CA ARG A 3 -11.31 -6.96 7.19
C ARG A 3 -10.80 -6.71 5.79
N SER A 4 -11.48 -5.83 5.07
CA SER A 4 -10.94 -5.31 3.83
C SER A 4 -9.67 -4.53 4.12
N GLY A 5 -8.69 -4.65 3.24
CA GLY A 5 -7.49 -3.83 3.31
C GLY A 5 -7.74 -2.42 2.82
N VAL A 6 -6.69 -1.63 2.78
CA VAL A 6 -6.73 -0.28 2.20
C VAL A 6 -6.80 -0.41 0.68
N PRO A 7 -7.74 0.27 0.02
CA PRO A 7 -7.85 0.19 -1.44
C PRO A 7 -6.62 0.74 -2.17
N VAL A 8 -6.55 0.45 -3.45
CA VAL A 8 -5.46 0.91 -4.31
C VAL A 8 -5.31 2.42 -4.23
N HIS A 9 -4.09 2.86 -4.02
CA HIS A 9 -3.74 4.27 -3.93
C HIS A 9 -2.25 4.49 -4.18
N ALA A 10 -1.85 5.73 -4.20
CA ALA A 10 -0.45 6.14 -4.17
C ALA A 10 -0.31 7.27 -3.15
N ASP A 11 0.86 7.41 -2.56
CA ASP A 11 1.11 8.42 -1.55
C ASP A 11 1.80 9.65 -2.15
N ASP A 12 1.44 10.82 -1.66
CA ASP A 12 2.05 12.08 -2.06
C ASP A 12 3.34 12.31 -1.26
N GLY A 13 4.36 11.58 -1.63
CA GLY A 13 5.67 11.63 -1.01
C GLY A 13 6.73 11.14 -1.96
N LYS A 14 7.95 11.06 -1.50
CA LYS A 14 9.05 10.50 -2.26
C LYS A 14 9.29 9.05 -1.89
N ILE A 15 9.42 8.80 -0.61
CA ILE A 15 9.65 7.47 -0.04
C ILE A 15 8.61 7.21 1.04
N SER A 16 8.01 6.05 1.02
CA SER A 16 7.12 5.55 2.07
C SER A 16 7.82 4.46 2.84
N ILE A 17 7.69 4.50 4.16
CA ILE A 17 8.27 3.52 5.06
C ILE A 17 7.13 2.97 5.91
N ASN A 18 6.85 1.68 5.77
CA ASN A 18 5.84 1.01 6.58
C ASN A 18 6.52 0.06 7.56
N PHE A 19 6.27 0.29 8.85
CA PHE A 19 6.70 -0.62 9.92
C PHE A 19 5.51 -1.49 10.30
N TRP A 20 5.68 -2.79 10.24
CA TRP A 20 4.64 -3.75 10.62
C TRP A 20 4.92 -4.24 12.03
N LEU A 21 4.05 -3.90 12.97
CA LEU A 21 4.30 -4.04 14.40
C LEU A 21 3.64 -5.25 15.03
N THR A 22 2.51 -5.71 14.49
CA THR A 22 1.79 -6.84 15.05
C THR A 22 2.54 -8.14 14.78
N PRO A 23 2.75 -8.99 15.80
CA PRO A 23 3.49 -10.25 15.63
C PRO A 23 2.84 -11.20 14.60
N ASP A 24 3.66 -12.03 13.97
CA ASP A 24 3.21 -12.97 12.94
C ASP A 24 2.15 -13.95 13.48
N GLU A 25 2.24 -14.31 14.73
CA GLU A 25 1.31 -15.25 15.35
C GLU A 25 -0.14 -14.74 15.35
N ALA A 26 -0.32 -13.43 15.28
CA ALA A 26 -1.65 -12.83 15.21
C ALA A 26 -2.27 -12.96 13.82
N ASN A 27 -1.47 -13.18 12.79
CA ASN A 27 -1.94 -13.29 11.42
C ASN A 27 -2.48 -14.70 11.16
N LEU A 28 -3.79 -14.79 10.93
CA LEU A 28 -4.46 -16.08 10.71
C LEU A 28 -4.27 -16.62 9.30
N ASN A 29 -3.83 -15.79 8.36
CA ASN A 29 -3.60 -16.20 6.98
C ASN A 29 -2.30 -15.58 6.48
N SER A 30 -1.26 -16.40 6.36
CA SER A 30 0.08 -15.95 5.94
C SER A 30 0.12 -15.39 4.52
N GLU A 31 -0.91 -15.62 3.73
CA GLU A 31 -0.99 -15.11 2.35
C GLU A 31 -1.64 -13.74 2.27
N THR A 32 -2.17 -13.23 3.36
CA THR A 32 -2.84 -11.93 3.43
C THR A 32 -2.15 -11.00 4.43
N GLY A 33 -2.65 -9.78 4.52
CA GLY A 33 -2.13 -8.79 5.45
C GLY A 33 -0.97 -7.96 4.93
N GLY A 34 -0.35 -8.37 3.83
CA GLY A 34 0.76 -7.65 3.21
C GLY A 34 0.29 -6.58 2.23
N LEU A 35 1.16 -6.25 1.30
CA LEU A 35 0.92 -5.22 0.28
C LEU A 35 1.03 -5.82 -1.12
N THR A 36 0.20 -5.34 -2.02
CA THR A 36 0.35 -5.57 -3.44
C THR A 36 0.79 -4.26 -4.09
N PHE A 37 1.81 -4.35 -4.92
CA PHE A 37 2.36 -3.22 -5.66
C PHE A 37 2.21 -3.46 -7.16
N TRP A 38 2.04 -2.38 -7.90
CA TRP A 38 2.18 -2.37 -9.35
C TRP A 38 3.46 -1.62 -9.71
N LYS A 39 4.14 -2.04 -10.76
CA LYS A 39 5.48 -1.53 -11.09
C LYS A 39 5.51 -0.14 -11.70
N GLU A 40 4.39 0.54 -11.75
CA GLU A 40 4.32 1.89 -12.29
C GLU A 40 4.01 2.92 -11.21
N ARG A 41 4.60 4.10 -11.37
CA ARG A 41 4.33 5.24 -10.52
C ARG A 41 3.23 6.07 -11.12
N VAL A 42 2.33 6.61 -10.28
CA VAL A 42 1.38 7.61 -10.77
C VAL A 42 2.15 8.87 -11.20
N PRO A 43 1.67 9.60 -12.22
CA PRO A 43 2.27 10.88 -12.57
C PRO A 43 2.09 11.89 -11.43
N ILE A 44 3.01 12.84 -11.32
CA ILE A 44 2.97 13.83 -10.22
C ILE A 44 1.64 14.59 -10.23
N ARG A 45 1.09 14.88 -11.41
CA ARG A 45 -0.20 15.56 -11.53
C ARG A 45 -1.37 14.82 -10.92
N PHE A 46 -1.21 13.50 -10.66
CA PHE A 46 -2.25 12.65 -10.08
C PHE A 46 -2.81 13.25 -8.78
N PHE A 47 -1.94 13.79 -7.94
CA PHE A 47 -2.35 14.28 -6.63
C PHE A 47 -3.20 15.54 -6.68
N GLY A 48 -3.19 16.25 -7.80
CA GLY A 48 -4.05 17.42 -8.03
C GLY A 48 -5.35 17.12 -8.76
N GLU A 49 -5.58 15.86 -9.13
CA GLU A 49 -6.76 15.46 -9.89
C GLU A 49 -7.96 15.21 -8.98
N SER A 50 -9.17 15.28 -9.56
CA SER A 50 -10.40 14.91 -8.87
C SER A 50 -10.41 13.42 -8.52
N PRO A 51 -11.23 12.99 -7.55
CA PRO A 51 -11.36 11.55 -7.25
C PRO A 51 -11.73 10.70 -8.46
N ASP A 52 -12.62 11.21 -9.34
CA ASP A 52 -13.00 10.48 -10.55
C ASP A 52 -11.83 10.32 -11.52
N GLU A 53 -11.05 11.37 -11.73
CA GLU A 53 -9.88 11.30 -12.59
C GLU A 53 -8.80 10.41 -11.99
N LYS A 54 -8.59 10.47 -10.67
CA LYS A 54 -7.68 9.56 -9.99
C LYS A 54 -8.06 8.10 -10.22
N SER A 55 -9.35 7.79 -10.09
CA SER A 55 -9.85 6.43 -10.33
C SER A 55 -9.58 5.98 -11.76
N LYS A 56 -9.81 6.85 -12.74
CA LYS A 56 -9.55 6.53 -14.15
C LYS A 56 -8.06 6.28 -14.42
N ILE A 57 -7.19 7.11 -13.85
CA ILE A 57 -5.75 6.93 -14.00
C ILE A 57 -5.31 5.61 -13.41
N MET A 58 -5.74 5.30 -12.19
CA MET A 58 -5.38 4.06 -11.51
C MET A 58 -5.90 2.84 -12.26
N GLN A 59 -7.15 2.88 -12.72
CA GLN A 59 -7.73 1.75 -13.45
C GLN A 59 -6.99 1.48 -14.75
N LYS A 60 -6.63 2.51 -15.48
CA LYS A 60 -5.84 2.37 -16.70
C LYS A 60 -4.47 1.74 -16.43
N MET A 61 -3.83 2.14 -15.34
CA MET A 61 -2.53 1.58 -14.96
C MET A 61 -2.65 0.11 -14.56
N ILE A 62 -3.68 -0.25 -13.80
CA ILE A 62 -3.91 -1.62 -13.34
C ILE A 62 -4.24 -2.54 -14.52
N ASP A 63 -5.00 -2.05 -15.48
CA ASP A 63 -5.43 -2.83 -16.65
C ASP A 63 -4.33 -3.01 -17.71
N ASP A 64 -3.24 -2.25 -17.58
CA ASP A 64 -2.11 -2.38 -18.50
C ASP A 64 -1.47 -3.76 -18.33
N PRO A 65 -1.33 -4.55 -19.41
CA PRO A 65 -0.65 -5.85 -19.33
C PRO A 65 0.78 -5.77 -18.79
N ALA A 66 1.43 -4.63 -18.91
CA ALA A 66 2.78 -4.40 -18.39
C ALA A 66 2.80 -4.01 -16.90
N ALA A 67 1.64 -3.89 -16.25
CA ALA A 67 1.55 -3.47 -14.86
C ALA A 67 2.25 -4.42 -13.89
N ASP A 68 2.22 -5.71 -14.17
CA ASP A 68 3.00 -6.75 -13.49
C ASP A 68 2.99 -6.60 -11.96
N PRO A 69 1.84 -6.81 -11.30
CA PRO A 69 1.75 -6.66 -9.86
C PRO A 69 2.55 -7.70 -9.12
N PHE A 70 3.05 -7.33 -7.95
CA PHE A 70 3.75 -8.25 -7.05
C PHE A 70 3.32 -8.04 -5.61
N VAL A 71 3.42 -9.10 -4.82
CA VAL A 71 2.98 -9.11 -3.42
C VAL A 71 4.19 -9.12 -2.51
N VAL A 72 4.15 -8.23 -1.52
CA VAL A 72 5.09 -8.27 -0.40
C VAL A 72 4.31 -8.83 0.80
N PRO A 73 4.64 -10.05 1.25
CA PRO A 73 3.89 -10.69 2.35
C PRO A 73 4.09 -9.94 3.67
N TYR A 74 3.08 -10.00 4.52
CA TYR A 74 3.16 -9.42 5.85
C TYR A 74 4.24 -10.13 6.67
N GLY A 75 4.95 -9.36 7.47
CA GLY A 75 5.87 -9.90 8.46
C GLY A 75 5.94 -8.97 9.66
N GLY A 76 5.68 -9.50 10.86
CA GLY A 76 5.81 -8.73 12.09
C GLY A 76 7.24 -8.30 12.31
N ASN A 77 7.43 -7.11 12.85
CA ASN A 77 8.74 -6.52 13.10
C ASN A 77 9.58 -6.36 11.83
N LYS A 78 8.92 -6.12 10.71
CA LYS A 78 9.56 -5.85 9.41
C LYS A 78 9.20 -4.47 8.90
N VAL A 79 10.00 -4.01 7.95
CA VAL A 79 9.86 -2.70 7.32
C VAL A 79 9.74 -2.89 5.81
N ALA A 80 8.76 -2.24 5.23
CA ALA A 80 8.65 -2.09 3.78
C ALA A 80 9.03 -0.67 3.40
N LEU A 81 10.01 -0.53 2.51
CA LEU A 81 10.48 0.75 2.00
C LEU A 81 10.21 0.80 0.51
N PHE A 82 9.50 1.82 0.05
CA PHE A 82 9.13 1.91 -1.37
C PHE A 82 8.92 3.36 -1.81
N GLU A 83 8.97 3.56 -3.12
CA GLU A 83 8.62 4.86 -3.69
C GLU A 83 7.13 5.14 -3.46
N SER A 84 6.84 6.30 -2.87
CA SER A 84 5.46 6.66 -2.50
C SER A 84 4.50 6.68 -3.67
N ARG A 85 4.98 6.98 -4.86
CA ARG A 85 4.15 7.11 -6.06
C ARG A 85 3.82 5.79 -6.74
N LEU A 86 4.38 4.66 -6.30
CA LEU A 86 3.96 3.34 -6.79
C LEU A 86 2.52 3.08 -6.37
N LEU A 87 1.71 2.59 -7.31
CA LEU A 87 0.38 2.11 -6.94
C LEU A 87 0.52 0.91 -6.02
N HIS A 88 -0.23 0.92 -4.94
CA HIS A 88 -0.21 -0.17 -3.97
C HIS A 88 -1.53 -0.26 -3.23
N LYS A 89 -1.76 -1.42 -2.64
CA LYS A 89 -2.91 -1.63 -1.76
C LYS A 89 -2.51 -2.51 -0.59
N THR A 90 -3.19 -2.35 0.53
CA THR A 90 -3.13 -3.32 1.62
C THR A 90 -4.06 -4.46 1.29
N ASN A 91 -3.56 -5.68 1.32
CA ASN A 91 -4.35 -6.87 1.05
C ASN A 91 -5.37 -7.12 2.19
N GLU A 92 -6.34 -7.98 1.93
CA GLU A 92 -7.29 -8.40 2.95
C GLU A 92 -6.55 -8.79 4.23
N VAL A 93 -7.12 -8.45 5.38
CA VAL A 93 -6.50 -8.66 6.68
C VAL A 93 -7.32 -9.68 7.47
N ASP A 94 -6.68 -10.71 7.98
CA ASP A 94 -7.32 -11.74 8.79
C ASP A 94 -6.45 -12.04 10.01
N PHE A 95 -6.63 -11.23 11.05
CA PHE A 95 -5.85 -11.33 12.29
C PHE A 95 -6.73 -11.83 13.43
N LYS A 96 -6.10 -12.42 14.44
CA LYS A 96 -6.78 -12.85 15.66
C LYS A 96 -7.55 -11.70 16.28
N ASP A 97 -8.65 -12.01 16.95
CA ASP A 97 -9.40 -11.02 17.71
C ASP A 97 -8.60 -10.58 18.94
N GLY A 98 -8.95 -9.43 19.46
CA GLY A 98 -8.28 -8.84 20.61
C GLY A 98 -7.41 -7.66 20.23
N TYR A 99 -7.32 -6.71 21.14
CA TYR A 99 -6.59 -5.47 20.93
C TYR A 99 -5.11 -5.71 20.58
N GLU A 100 -4.48 -6.64 21.29
CA GLU A 100 -3.07 -7.00 21.12
C GLU A 100 -2.79 -7.70 19.78
N ASN A 101 -3.81 -8.22 19.13
CA ASN A 101 -3.69 -8.94 17.86
C ASN A 101 -4.06 -8.08 16.65
N ARG A 102 -4.48 -6.85 16.87
CA ARG A 102 -4.86 -5.94 15.79
C ARG A 102 -3.65 -5.64 14.92
N ARG A 103 -3.83 -5.75 13.61
CA ARG A 103 -2.77 -5.38 12.67
C ARG A 103 -2.49 -3.88 12.80
N VAL A 104 -1.30 -3.57 13.25
CA VAL A 104 -0.84 -2.18 13.42
C VAL A 104 0.38 -1.96 12.56
N ASN A 105 0.36 -0.90 11.81
CA ASN A 105 1.54 -0.44 11.10
C ASN A 105 1.74 1.06 11.32
N LEU A 106 3.00 1.45 11.31
CA LEU A 106 3.38 2.86 11.33
C LEU A 106 3.88 3.23 9.93
N THR A 107 3.27 4.24 9.33
CA THR A 107 3.69 4.74 8.02
C THR A 107 4.35 6.09 8.17
N ILE A 108 5.54 6.22 7.61
CA ILE A 108 6.26 7.49 7.53
C ILE A 108 6.44 7.84 6.07
N LEU A 109 6.01 9.04 5.70
CA LEU A 109 6.25 9.60 4.38
C LEU A 109 7.43 10.56 4.43
N TYR A 110 8.40 10.32 3.59
CA TYR A 110 9.61 11.12 3.54
C TYR A 110 9.74 11.84 2.19
N GLY A 111 10.06 13.12 2.27
CA GLY A 111 10.32 13.93 1.09
C GLY A 111 9.06 14.34 0.34
N ARG A 112 9.28 15.05 -0.75
CA ARG A 112 8.22 15.46 -1.66
C ARG A 112 8.57 15.02 -3.07
N PRO A 113 7.58 14.63 -3.89
CA PRO A 113 7.84 14.38 -5.30
C PRO A 113 8.28 15.67 -5.95
N LEU A 114 9.00 15.56 -7.07
CA LEU A 114 9.34 16.71 -7.87
C LEU A 114 8.07 17.44 -8.26
N GLN A 115 8.00 18.72 -7.90
CA GLN A 115 6.85 19.54 -8.23
C GLN A 115 7.20 20.50 -9.33
N HIS A 116 6.22 20.70 -10.19
CA HIS A 116 6.31 21.70 -11.25
C HIS A 116 5.37 22.83 -10.88
N HIS A 117 5.95 23.96 -10.71
CA HIS A 117 5.20 25.17 -10.41
C HIS A 117 4.85 25.91 -11.69
#